data_9bbffa4f8fb94cbebda6f73d88561ae8
#
_entry.id   9bbffa4f8fb94cbebda6f73d88561ae8
#
_cell.length_a   1.000
_cell.length_b   1.000
_cell.length_c   1.000
_cell.angle_alpha   90.00
_cell.angle_beta   90.00
_cell.angle_gamma   90.00
#
_symmetry.space_group_name_H-M   'P 1'
#
loop_
_entity.id
_entity.type
_entity.pdbx_description
1 polymer ?
#
loop_
_entity_poly.entity_id
_entity_poly.type
_entity_poly.pdbx_seq_one_letter_code
_entity_poly.pdbx_strand_id
1 'polypeptide(L)'
;MSFKFLSKTVAASAVALFMATSGGALAEEPIVGNWKTEAGETAAIGPCGSSFCITVKTGRYAGKRIGVMKGSGSSYTGTITDPSDDKQYSGSAKVGKSSMKLRGCALKVFCKTQNWSKL
;
A
#
# COMPACT_ATOMS: atom_id res chain seq x y z
N MET A 1 -21.73 30.64 47.24
CA MET A 1 -21.40 30.42 46.84
C MET A 1 -21.01 29.80 46.09
N SER A 2 -20.89 29.50 45.64
CA SER A 2 -20.54 28.87 44.94
C SER A 2 -20.16 28.58 44.08
N PHE A 3 -19.97 28.45 43.65
CA PHE A 3 -19.57 28.12 42.88
C PHE A 3 -19.02 27.61 42.29
N LYS A 4 -18.77 27.68 42.01
CA LYS A 4 -18.24 27.31 41.58
C LYS A 4 -17.93 26.63 40.96
N PHE A 5 -17.73 26.47 40.59
CA PHE A 5 -17.40 25.84 40.12
C PHE A 5 -17.30 25.33 39.37
N LEU A 6 -17.18 25.25 39.04
CA LEU A 6 -17.21 24.76 38.45
C LEU A 6 -16.78 24.51 37.55
N SER A 7 -16.67 24.54 36.98
CA SER A 7 -16.41 24.39 36.13
C SER A 7 -15.65 23.92 35.54
N LYS A 8 -15.01 23.89 35.37
CA LYS A 8 -14.28 23.42 34.99
C LYS A 8 -14.14 22.48 34.30
N THR A 9 -14.04 22.17 34.24
CA THR A 9 -14.12 21.15 33.83
C THR A 9 -13.96 20.92 32.58
N VAL A 10 -14.38 21.22 32.06
CA VAL A 10 -14.40 21.05 30.92
C VAL A 10 -13.46 20.88 30.08
N ALA A 11 -12.66 21.39 30.15
CA ALA A 11 -11.72 21.33 29.28
C ALA A 11 -11.19 20.13 28.85
N ALA A 12 -11.11 19.29 29.57
CA ALA A 12 -10.52 18.15 29.24
C ALA A 12 -10.84 17.55 28.02
N SER A 13 -11.98 17.62 27.69
CA SER A 13 -12.34 16.90 26.61
C SER A 13 -11.67 17.15 25.37
N ALA A 14 -11.25 18.22 25.19
CA ALA A 14 -10.75 18.51 23.92
C ALA A 14 -9.64 17.70 23.52
N VAL A 15 -8.89 17.34 24.37
CA VAL A 15 -7.81 16.66 24.02
C VAL A 15 -7.96 15.47 23.32
N ALA A 16 -8.87 14.78 23.61
CA ALA A 16 -9.01 13.58 23.01
C ALA A 16 -9.01 13.61 21.60
N LEU A 17 -9.50 14.54 21.05
CA LEU A 17 -9.59 14.56 19.77
C LEU A 17 -8.45 14.42 19.02
N PHE A 18 -7.55 15.01 19.28
CA PHE A 18 -6.58 15.03 18.47
C PHE A 18 -5.85 13.83 18.26
N MET A 19 -5.93 12.97 19.07
CA MET A 19 -5.25 11.87 18.86
C MET A 19 -5.73 11.08 17.79
N ALA A 20 -6.92 11.06 17.57
CA ALA A 20 -7.47 10.23 16.61
C ALA A 20 -7.03 10.50 15.24
N THR A 21 -6.65 11.65 14.95
CA THR A 21 -6.35 11.92 13.60
C THR A 21 -5.03 11.51 13.13
N SER A 22 -4.11 11.31 14.00
CA SER A 22 -2.82 11.12 13.52
C SER A 22 -2.51 9.79 12.97
N GLY A 23 -3.21 8.80 13.33
CA GLY A 23 -2.81 7.51 12.93
C GLY A 23 -3.29 6.98 11.65
N GLY A 24 -4.32 7.46 11.12
CA GLY A 24 -4.92 6.81 10.00
C GLY A 24 -4.38 7.10 8.65
N ALA A 25 -3.71 8.15 8.51
CA ALA A 25 -3.34 8.59 7.19
C ALA A 25 -2.40 7.70 6.43
N LEU A 26 -1.46 7.11 7.09
CA LEU A 26 -0.50 6.32 6.37
C LEU A 26 -1.03 5.04 5.81
N ALA A 27 -2.08 4.52 6.36
CA ALA A 27 -2.61 3.28 5.91
C ALA A 27 -3.49 3.43 4.71
N GLU A 28 -3.71 4.64 4.28
CA GLU A 28 -4.65 4.89 3.22
C GLU A 28 -4.06 5.19 1.86
N GLU A 29 -2.83 4.90 1.62
CA GLU A 29 -2.28 5.08 0.28
C GLU A 29 -3.00 4.17 -0.71
N PRO A 30 -3.32 4.65 -1.88
CA PRO A 30 -4.11 3.90 -2.85
C PRO A 30 -3.56 2.53 -3.23
N ILE A 31 -2.27 2.36 -3.17
CA ILE A 31 -1.67 1.08 -3.53
C ILE A 31 -1.91 0.01 -2.47
N VAL A 32 -2.22 0.39 -1.24
CA VAL A 32 -2.40 -0.55 -0.15
C VAL A 32 -3.72 -1.32 -0.30
N GLY A 33 -3.67 -2.61 -0.14
CA GLY A 33 -4.86 -3.45 -0.19
C GLY A 33 -4.59 -4.77 -0.86
N ASN A 34 -5.65 -5.47 -1.18
CA ASN A 34 -5.58 -6.74 -1.87
C ASN A 34 -5.92 -6.53 -3.33
N TRP A 35 -5.17 -7.17 -4.19
CA TRP A 35 -5.30 -7.01 -5.62
C TRP A 35 -5.38 -8.36 -6.31
N LYS A 36 -6.15 -8.44 -7.37
CA LYS A 36 -6.20 -9.63 -8.19
C LYS A 36 -5.21 -9.43 -9.33
N THR A 37 -4.25 -10.31 -9.42
CA THR A 37 -3.22 -10.21 -10.45
C THR A 37 -3.75 -10.65 -11.82
N GLU A 38 -3.00 -10.39 -12.86
CA GLU A 38 -3.43 -10.80 -14.18
C GLU A 38 -3.56 -12.32 -14.30
N ALA A 39 -2.78 -13.06 -13.54
CA ALA A 39 -2.88 -14.51 -13.51
C ALA A 39 -4.04 -15.02 -12.65
N GLY A 40 -4.75 -14.14 -11.99
CA GLY A 40 -5.91 -14.54 -11.19
C GLY A 40 -5.60 -14.80 -9.73
N GLU A 41 -4.37 -14.61 -9.29
CA GLU A 41 -4.02 -14.81 -7.89
C GLU A 41 -4.25 -13.52 -7.09
N THR A 42 -4.27 -13.65 -5.78
CA THR A 42 -4.38 -12.49 -4.90
C THR A 42 -2.99 -12.09 -4.43
N ALA A 43 -2.71 -10.80 -4.51
CA ALA A 43 -1.50 -10.21 -3.96
C ALA A 43 -1.90 -9.14 -2.96
N ALA A 44 -1.22 -9.07 -1.84
CA ALA A 44 -1.48 -8.07 -0.83
C ALA A 44 -0.35 -7.04 -0.84
N ILE A 45 -0.71 -5.78 -0.79
CA ILE A 45 0.26 -4.70 -0.70
C ILE A 45 0.05 -3.95 0.60
N GLY A 46 1.09 -3.82 1.39
CA GLY A 46 1.02 -3.14 2.66
C GLY A 46 2.31 -2.42 2.99
N PRO A 47 2.28 -1.57 4.00
CA PRO A 47 3.47 -0.83 4.40
C PRO A 47 4.55 -1.77 4.91
N CYS A 48 5.78 -1.49 4.56
CA CYS A 48 6.93 -2.18 5.09
C CYS A 48 8.06 -1.16 5.22
N GLY A 49 8.15 -0.56 6.41
CA GLY A 49 9.08 0.56 6.62
C GLY A 49 8.58 1.77 5.84
N SER A 50 9.44 2.38 5.10
CA SER A 50 9.08 3.54 4.29
C SER A 50 8.63 3.14 2.89
N SER A 51 8.47 1.86 2.64
CA SER A 51 8.09 1.34 1.34
C SER A 51 6.79 0.55 1.45
N PHE A 52 6.34 0.00 0.33
CA PHE A 52 5.18 -0.87 0.27
C PHE A 52 5.63 -2.20 -0.30
N CYS A 53 5.33 -3.29 0.39
CA CYS A 53 5.75 -4.62 -0.03
C CYS A 53 4.58 -5.36 -0.65
N ILE A 54 4.85 -6.08 -1.72
CA ILE A 54 3.87 -6.88 -2.44
C ILE A 54 4.12 -8.33 -2.11
N THR A 55 3.12 -9.02 -1.58
CA THR A 55 3.24 -10.44 -1.22
C THR A 55 2.12 -11.22 -1.90
N VAL A 56 2.48 -12.32 -2.55
CA VAL A 56 1.49 -13.21 -3.15
C VAL A 56 0.79 -13.97 -2.03
N LYS A 57 -0.52 -14.05 -2.09
CA LYS A 57 -1.30 -14.68 -1.02
C LYS A 57 -1.91 -16.01 -1.43
N THR A 58 -2.11 -16.25 -2.71
CA THR A 58 -2.74 -17.48 -3.18
C THR A 58 -1.89 -18.12 -4.27
N GLY A 59 -2.14 -19.38 -4.56
CA GLY A 59 -1.50 -20.10 -5.65
C GLY A 59 -0.11 -20.64 -5.28
N ARG A 60 0.61 -21.01 -6.34
CA ARG A 60 1.87 -21.68 -6.22
C ARG A 60 2.91 -20.91 -5.45
N TYR A 61 2.89 -19.59 -5.53
CA TYR A 61 3.91 -18.76 -4.91
C TYR A 61 3.41 -18.03 -3.65
N ALA A 62 2.33 -18.55 -3.04
CA ALA A 62 1.77 -17.93 -1.85
C ALA A 62 2.84 -17.75 -0.78
N GLY A 63 2.88 -16.56 -0.21
CA GLY A 63 3.87 -16.20 0.82
C GLY A 63 5.11 -15.52 0.28
N LYS A 64 5.32 -15.51 -1.04
CA LYS A 64 6.52 -14.87 -1.57
C LYS A 64 6.34 -13.38 -1.71
N ARG A 65 7.34 -12.63 -1.30
CA ARG A 65 7.39 -11.20 -1.56
C ARG A 65 7.87 -11.00 -2.98
N ILE A 66 7.09 -10.31 -3.78
CA ILE A 66 7.40 -10.11 -5.18
C ILE A 66 7.61 -8.65 -5.56
N GLY A 67 7.60 -7.77 -4.61
CA GLY A 67 7.85 -6.37 -4.94
C GLY A 67 8.06 -5.50 -3.73
N VAL A 68 8.81 -4.44 -3.93
CA VAL A 68 9.02 -3.38 -2.95
C VAL A 68 8.90 -2.08 -3.72
N MET A 69 7.93 -1.25 -3.38
CA MET A 69 7.61 -0.04 -4.11
C MET A 69 7.64 1.18 -3.20
N LYS A 70 8.00 2.32 -3.75
CA LYS A 70 7.97 3.60 -3.05
C LYS A 70 7.19 4.59 -3.88
N GLY A 71 6.51 5.49 -3.22
CA GLY A 71 5.75 6.53 -3.89
C GLY A 71 4.54 6.93 -3.10
N SER A 72 3.66 7.67 -3.72
CA SER A 72 2.42 8.11 -3.10
C SER A 72 1.38 8.40 -4.16
N GLY A 73 0.12 8.45 -3.75
CA GLY A 73 -0.97 8.75 -4.65
C GLY A 73 -1.09 7.72 -5.74
N SER A 74 -0.95 8.13 -6.97
CA SER A 74 -1.15 7.25 -8.11
C SER A 74 0.12 6.70 -8.74
N SER A 75 1.29 7.08 -8.26
CA SER A 75 2.54 6.67 -8.90
C SER A 75 3.55 6.11 -7.92
N TYR A 76 4.06 4.94 -8.25
CA TYR A 76 5.03 4.24 -7.39
C TYR A 76 6.12 3.63 -8.27
N THR A 77 7.33 3.52 -7.74
CA THR A 77 8.43 2.86 -8.42
C THR A 77 9.19 1.97 -7.45
N GLY A 78 9.88 1.00 -7.94
CA GLY A 78 10.65 0.10 -7.09
C GLY A 78 11.16 -1.11 -7.85
N THR A 79 11.14 -2.25 -7.18
CA THR A 79 11.65 -3.50 -7.75
C THR A 79 10.55 -4.55 -7.72
N ILE A 80 10.45 -5.28 -8.81
CA ILE A 80 9.51 -6.39 -8.93
C ILE A 80 10.32 -7.65 -9.18
N THR A 81 9.95 -8.74 -8.52
CA THR A 81 10.62 -10.02 -8.65
C THR A 81 9.66 -11.02 -9.26
N ASP A 82 10.08 -11.71 -10.31
CA ASP A 82 9.29 -12.79 -10.87
C ASP A 82 9.47 -14.01 -9.96
N PRO A 83 8.40 -14.51 -9.35
CA PRO A 83 8.55 -15.59 -8.37
C PRO A 83 8.96 -16.93 -8.99
N SER A 84 8.84 -17.10 -10.28
CA SER A 84 9.16 -18.36 -10.92
C SER A 84 10.66 -18.59 -11.05
N ASP A 85 11.43 -17.53 -11.16
CA ASP A 85 12.88 -17.64 -11.34
C ASP A 85 13.66 -16.67 -10.46
N ASP A 86 12.95 -15.89 -9.61
CA ASP A 86 13.54 -14.89 -8.72
C ASP A 86 14.30 -13.77 -9.46
N LYS A 87 13.98 -13.56 -10.72
CA LYS A 87 14.60 -12.50 -11.48
C LYS A 87 13.97 -11.16 -11.10
N GLN A 88 14.80 -10.16 -10.95
CA GLN A 88 14.34 -8.83 -10.54
C GLN A 88 14.26 -7.88 -11.72
N TYR A 89 13.26 -7.02 -11.67
CA TYR A 89 12.99 -6.01 -12.69
C TYR A 89 12.77 -4.66 -12.04
N SER A 90 13.08 -3.60 -12.75
CA SER A 90 12.69 -2.26 -12.31
C SER A 90 11.19 -2.15 -12.44
N GLY A 91 10.52 -1.74 -11.38
CA GLY A 91 9.07 -1.71 -11.35
C GLY A 91 8.49 -0.32 -11.31
N SER A 92 7.32 -0.16 -11.89
CA SER A 92 6.53 1.04 -11.70
C SER A 92 5.06 0.66 -11.63
N ALA A 93 4.29 1.45 -10.92
CA ALA A 93 2.86 1.21 -10.77
C ALA A 93 2.09 2.50 -10.92
N LYS A 94 1.00 2.44 -11.66
CA LYS A 94 0.05 3.53 -11.79
C LYS A 94 -1.25 3.03 -11.22
N VAL A 95 -1.70 3.66 -10.16
CA VAL A 95 -2.84 3.20 -9.38
C VAL A 95 -4.05 4.07 -9.64
N GLY A 96 -5.14 3.45 -10.07
CA GLY A 96 -6.42 4.11 -10.22
C GLY A 96 -7.38 3.69 -9.12
N LYS A 97 -8.65 4.01 -9.28
CA LYS A 97 -9.63 3.69 -8.27
C LYS A 97 -9.81 2.22 -8.03
N SER A 98 -9.90 1.45 -9.06
CA SER A 98 -10.18 0.03 -8.96
C SER A 98 -9.20 -0.83 -9.74
N SER A 99 -8.19 -0.24 -10.31
CA SER A 99 -7.20 -0.99 -11.09
C SER A 99 -5.83 -0.37 -10.98
N MET A 100 -4.82 -1.15 -11.31
CA MET A 100 -3.44 -0.71 -11.28
C MET A 100 -2.72 -1.28 -12.48
N LYS A 101 -1.86 -0.48 -13.11
CA LYS A 101 -0.96 -0.96 -14.12
C LYS A 101 0.40 -1.14 -13.49
N LEU A 102 0.87 -2.38 -13.47
CA LEU A 102 2.17 -2.70 -12.89
C LEU A 102 3.11 -3.04 -14.04
N ARG A 103 4.21 -2.34 -14.13
CA ARG A 103 5.15 -2.52 -15.22
C ARG A 103 6.52 -2.92 -14.69
N GLY A 104 7.08 -3.95 -15.24
CA GLY A 104 8.42 -4.40 -14.91
C GLY A 104 9.30 -4.35 -16.13
N CYS A 105 10.50 -3.82 -15.99
CA CYS A 105 11.43 -3.68 -17.09
C CYS A 105 12.78 -4.30 -16.77
N ALA A 106 13.32 -5.05 -17.73
CA ALA A 106 14.68 -5.56 -17.67
C ALA A 106 15.52 -4.73 -18.61
N LEU A 107 16.69 -4.31 -18.18
CA LEU A 107 17.61 -3.55 -19.01
C LEU A 107 16.98 -2.29 -19.61
N LYS A 108 15.96 -1.78 -18.95
CA LYS A 108 15.25 -0.56 -19.33
C LYS A 108 14.52 -0.61 -20.68
N VAL A 109 14.67 -1.66 -21.44
CA VAL A 109 14.03 -1.75 -22.74
C VAL A 109 13.05 -2.91 -22.86
N PHE A 110 13.21 -3.96 -22.08
CA PHE A 110 12.30 -5.08 -22.14
C PHE A 110 11.29 -4.97 -21.03
N CYS A 111 10.12 -4.44 -21.33
CA CYS A 111 9.10 -4.15 -20.32
C CYS A 111 7.85 -5.00 -20.52
N LYS A 112 7.24 -5.39 -19.42
CA LYS A 112 5.94 -6.04 -19.44
C LYS A 112 5.01 -5.29 -18.51
N THR A 113 3.78 -5.12 -18.91
CA THR A 113 2.76 -4.43 -18.13
C THR A 113 1.65 -5.42 -17.80
N GLN A 114 1.23 -5.42 -16.56
CA GLN A 114 0.09 -6.20 -16.12
C GLN A 114 -0.97 -5.28 -15.54
N ASN A 115 -2.22 -5.66 -15.70
CA ASN A 115 -3.32 -4.93 -15.11
C ASN A 115 -3.86 -5.74 -13.93
N TRP A 116 -3.86 -5.12 -12.76
CA TRP A 116 -4.36 -5.74 -11.54
C TRP A 116 -5.65 -5.04 -11.12
N SER A 117 -6.57 -5.78 -10.55
CA SER A 117 -7.86 -5.24 -10.10
C SER A 117 -7.92 -5.20 -8.60
N LYS A 118 -8.49 -4.14 -8.07
CA LYS A 118 -8.64 -4.01 -6.62
C LYS A 118 -9.70 -4.97 -6.14
N LEU A 119 -9.43 -5.69 -5.09
CA LEU A 119 -10.39 -6.62 -4.49
C LEU A 119 -11.16 -5.97 -3.35
#